data_bdeaffc98a17edfb534900ed497e316b
#
_entry.id   bdeaffc98a17edfb534900ed497e316b
#
_cell.length_a   1.000
_cell.length_b   1.000
_cell.length_c   1.000
_cell.angle_alpha   90.00
_cell.angle_beta   90.00
_cell.angle_gamma   90.00
#
_symmetry.space_group_name_H-M   'P 1'
#
loop_
_entity.id
_entity.type
_entity.pdbx_description
1 polymer ?
#
loop_
_entity_poly.entity_id
_entity_poly.type
_entity_poly.pdbx_seq_one_letter_code
_entity_poly.pdbx_strand_id
1 'polypeptide(L)'
;MKPPPTTGQDAARLMSRVWQLALDLKVDLRWWRIETLSAEQQTHERTKPQPYIATTLQILGALGGRTIVEVGSLRQAMTPPCVARFAEPHDSTSAPACCNDGHSTYFWAGSGLEVHSVDIDERCRGEIEQTYRNLGEPVPANLHLHVPANGIDFLAGFAGTIDLLYLDGWDKGTCGYAERHLEAFEAARPRLASRHLVSIDDTDFDTPEGGKDSLLTPVLLAEGYVPLLRGRQTVFLGGVFDRQN
;
A
#
# COMPACT_ATOMS: atom_id res chain seq x y z
N MET A 1 9.96 -9.70 24.85
CA MET A 1 9.00 -9.16 25.83
C MET A 1 7.73 -8.80 25.07
N LYS A 2 6.58 -9.42 25.31
CA LYS A 2 5.32 -9.02 24.68
C LYS A 2 4.96 -7.61 25.16
N PRO A 3 4.58 -6.67 24.26
CA PRO A 3 4.07 -5.38 24.69
C PRO A 3 2.84 -5.58 25.57
N PRO A 4 2.58 -4.68 26.53
CA PRO A 4 1.40 -4.76 27.37
C PRO A 4 0.13 -4.68 26.53
N PRO A 5 -0.95 -5.35 26.94
CA PRO A 5 -2.22 -5.34 26.22
C PRO A 5 -2.73 -3.89 26.05
N THR A 6 -3.17 -3.58 24.84
CA THR A 6 -3.71 -2.26 24.50
C THR A 6 -5.08 -2.12 25.14
N THR A 7 -5.23 -1.20 26.09
CA THR A 7 -6.54 -0.92 26.70
C THR A 7 -7.47 -0.25 25.68
N GLY A 8 -8.79 -0.33 25.87
CA GLY A 8 -9.74 0.38 25.00
C GLY A 8 -9.48 1.88 24.93
N GLN A 9 -8.94 2.49 26.01
CA GLN A 9 -8.53 3.88 26.03
C GLN A 9 -7.29 4.14 25.16
N ASP A 10 -6.33 3.24 25.14
CA ASP A 10 -5.13 3.34 24.29
C ASP A 10 -5.48 3.21 22.81
N ALA A 11 -6.41 2.30 22.48
CA ALA A 11 -6.94 2.16 21.13
C ALA A 11 -7.66 3.45 20.69
N ALA A 12 -8.51 4.03 21.53
CA ALA A 12 -9.21 5.27 21.25
C ALA A 12 -8.23 6.46 21.06
N ARG A 13 -7.19 6.55 21.88
CA ARG A 13 -6.14 7.57 21.75
C ARG A 13 -5.33 7.38 20.45
N LEU A 14 -4.98 6.15 20.11
CA LEU A 14 -4.29 5.86 18.88
C LEU A 14 -5.13 6.25 17.68
N MET A 15 -6.41 5.85 17.65
CA MET A 15 -7.33 6.20 16.58
C MET A 15 -7.50 7.72 16.47
N SER A 16 -7.66 8.43 17.60
CA SER A 16 -7.74 9.89 17.60
C SER A 16 -6.48 10.53 16.99
N ARG A 17 -5.28 10.01 17.31
CA ARG A 17 -4.02 10.50 16.72
C ARG A 17 -3.94 10.19 15.23
N VAL A 18 -4.31 8.99 14.79
CA VAL A 18 -4.32 8.61 13.38
C VAL A 18 -5.29 9.49 12.59
N TRP A 19 -6.49 9.72 13.11
CA TRP A 19 -7.47 10.63 12.53
C TRP A 19 -6.99 12.07 12.50
N GLN A 20 -6.39 12.55 13.59
CA GLN A 20 -5.84 13.92 13.64
C GLN A 20 -4.70 14.05 12.62
N LEU A 21 -3.84 13.05 12.52
CA LEU A 21 -2.79 13.02 11.50
C LEU A 21 -3.36 13.10 10.10
N ALA A 22 -4.37 12.27 9.80
CA ALA A 22 -5.05 12.30 8.51
C ALA A 22 -5.68 13.67 8.21
N LEU A 23 -6.17 14.38 9.21
CA LEU A 23 -6.67 15.75 9.08
C LEU A 23 -5.54 16.77 8.89
N ASP A 24 -4.47 16.69 9.69
CA ASP A 24 -3.32 17.62 9.67
C ASP A 24 -2.54 17.53 8.35
N LEU A 25 -2.53 16.35 7.71
CA LEU A 25 -1.87 16.08 6.46
C LEU A 25 -2.54 16.75 5.27
N LYS A 26 -3.63 17.47 5.48
CA LYS A 26 -4.44 17.98 4.38
C LYS A 26 -4.71 16.87 3.35
N VAL A 27 -4.80 15.62 3.83
CA VAL A 27 -5.42 14.57 3.02
C VAL A 27 -6.71 15.21 2.56
N ASP A 28 -6.79 15.47 1.30
CA ASP A 28 -7.92 16.19 0.76
C ASP A 28 -9.14 15.40 1.16
N LEU A 29 -9.92 15.93 2.12
CA LEU A 29 -11.09 15.25 2.67
C LEU A 29 -12.09 14.85 1.58
N ARG A 30 -11.90 15.36 0.36
CA ARG A 30 -12.60 14.89 -0.83
C ARG A 30 -12.41 13.39 -1.05
N TRP A 31 -11.25 12.84 -0.71
CA TRP A 31 -10.99 11.40 -0.81
C TRP A 31 -11.89 10.58 0.12
N TRP A 32 -12.23 11.12 1.28
CA TRP A 32 -13.18 10.52 2.21
C TRP A 32 -14.62 10.67 1.75
N ARG A 33 -14.87 11.56 0.78
CA ARG A 33 -16.18 11.89 0.24
C ARG A 33 -16.33 11.45 -1.23
N ILE A 34 -15.67 10.38 -1.63
CA ILE A 34 -15.80 9.84 -2.99
C ILE A 34 -17.27 9.67 -3.39
N GLU A 35 -18.12 9.29 -2.45
CA GLU A 35 -19.57 9.15 -2.64
C GLU A 35 -20.29 10.47 -3.04
N THR A 36 -19.68 11.61 -2.75
CA THR A 36 -20.23 12.93 -3.08
C THR A 36 -19.74 13.52 -4.39
N LEU A 37 -18.75 12.86 -5.02
CA LEU A 37 -18.20 13.30 -6.31
C LEU A 37 -19.12 12.84 -7.45
N SER A 38 -19.11 13.58 -8.58
CA SER A 38 -19.73 13.10 -9.80
C SER A 38 -19.07 11.81 -10.27
N ALA A 39 -19.77 11.00 -11.08
CA ALA A 39 -19.22 9.76 -11.62
C ALA A 39 -17.90 9.99 -12.37
N GLU A 40 -17.79 11.09 -13.11
CA GLU A 40 -16.58 11.49 -13.81
C GLU A 40 -15.45 11.86 -12.85
N GLN A 41 -15.73 12.68 -11.84
CA GLN A 41 -14.76 13.01 -10.79
C GLN A 41 -14.33 11.79 -10.02
N GLN A 42 -15.26 10.88 -9.69
CA GLN A 42 -14.91 9.62 -9.03
C GLN A 42 -13.94 8.80 -9.87
N THR A 43 -14.14 8.69 -11.17
CA THR A 43 -13.27 7.94 -12.07
C THR A 43 -11.86 8.55 -12.08
N HIS A 44 -11.75 9.86 -12.22
CA HIS A 44 -10.46 10.55 -12.25
C HIS A 44 -9.73 10.53 -10.91
N GLU A 45 -10.45 10.80 -9.84
CA GLU A 45 -9.86 10.86 -8.49
C GLU A 45 -9.46 9.48 -7.96
N ARG A 46 -10.19 8.43 -8.32
CA ARG A 46 -9.89 7.04 -7.93
C ARG A 46 -8.64 6.47 -8.60
N THR A 47 -8.22 7.02 -9.73
CA THR A 47 -7.08 6.48 -10.48
C THR A 47 -5.71 6.92 -9.97
N LYS A 48 -5.65 7.83 -9.00
CA LYS A 48 -4.38 8.37 -8.49
C LYS A 48 -3.95 7.67 -7.20
N PRO A 49 -2.85 6.92 -7.17
CA PRO A 49 -2.38 6.25 -5.96
C PRO A 49 -1.64 7.17 -4.97
N GLN A 50 -1.09 8.33 -5.44
CA GLN A 50 -0.20 9.15 -4.62
C GLN A 50 -0.77 9.58 -3.26
N PRO A 51 -2.01 10.08 -3.15
CA PRO A 51 -2.54 10.51 -1.85
C PRO A 51 -2.59 9.36 -0.85
N TYR A 52 -2.91 8.15 -1.34
CA TYR A 52 -2.94 6.95 -0.51
C TYR A 52 -1.54 6.57 -0.02
N ILE A 53 -0.54 6.55 -0.93
CA ILE A 53 0.85 6.26 -0.59
C ILE A 53 1.38 7.27 0.42
N ALA A 54 1.22 8.57 0.14
CA ALA A 54 1.69 9.63 1.02
C ALA A 54 1.05 9.56 2.42
N THR A 55 -0.26 9.35 2.48
CA THR A 55 -0.99 9.22 3.74
C THR A 55 -0.58 7.95 4.50
N THR A 56 -0.43 6.83 3.78
CA THR A 56 0.00 5.56 4.38
C THR A 56 1.39 5.69 5.00
N LEU A 57 2.34 6.34 4.31
CA LEU A 57 3.69 6.60 4.85
C LEU A 57 3.65 7.44 6.12
N GLN A 58 2.80 8.45 6.16
CA GLN A 58 2.70 9.31 7.33
C GLN A 58 2.05 8.61 8.51
N ILE A 59 1.02 7.79 8.27
CA ILE A 59 0.42 6.93 9.31
C ILE A 59 1.46 5.92 9.80
N LEU A 60 2.19 5.26 8.89
CA LEU A 60 3.25 4.32 9.22
C LEU A 60 4.33 4.98 10.11
N GLY A 61 4.76 6.19 9.75
CA GLY A 61 5.70 6.98 10.56
C GLY A 61 5.16 7.31 11.95
N ALA A 62 3.87 7.66 12.07
CA ALA A 62 3.22 7.92 13.36
C ALA A 62 3.12 6.66 14.23
N LEU A 63 3.02 5.48 13.62
CA LEU A 63 3.04 4.20 14.30
C LEU A 63 4.47 3.75 14.70
N GLY A 64 5.51 4.44 14.19
CA GLY A 64 6.90 4.08 14.38
C GLY A 64 7.35 2.89 13.52
N GLY A 65 6.59 2.59 12.46
CA GLY A 65 6.91 1.52 11.51
C GLY A 65 8.18 1.81 10.73
N ARG A 66 8.89 0.75 10.33
CA ARG A 66 10.20 0.84 9.67
C ARG A 66 10.36 -0.04 8.45
N THR A 67 9.57 -1.10 8.33
CA THR A 67 9.71 -2.10 7.28
C THR A 67 8.45 -2.18 6.43
N ILE A 68 8.64 -1.99 5.15
CA ILE A 68 7.61 -2.13 4.12
C ILE A 68 7.91 -3.39 3.32
N VAL A 69 6.91 -4.25 3.14
CA VAL A 69 6.97 -5.34 2.17
C VAL A 69 5.91 -5.09 1.11
N GLU A 70 6.36 -4.95 -0.12
CA GLU A 70 5.54 -4.73 -1.30
C GLU A 70 5.53 -6.00 -2.16
N VAL A 71 4.34 -6.46 -2.52
CA VAL A 71 4.13 -7.52 -3.51
C VAL A 71 3.53 -6.91 -4.77
N GLY A 72 4.25 -7.03 -5.87
CA GLY A 72 4.06 -6.28 -7.11
C GLY A 72 5.05 -5.11 -7.15
N SER A 73 6.03 -5.18 -8.06
CA SER A 73 7.11 -4.21 -8.16
C SER A 73 6.93 -3.33 -9.40
N LEU A 74 7.81 -2.34 -9.55
CA LEU A 74 7.82 -1.44 -10.69
C LEU A 74 8.12 -2.20 -11.98
N ARG A 75 7.16 -2.19 -12.91
CA ARG A 75 7.23 -2.91 -14.20
C ARG A 75 7.58 -2.03 -15.40
N GLN A 76 7.59 -0.72 -15.22
CA GLN A 76 7.96 0.26 -16.23
C GLN A 76 8.80 1.37 -15.62
N ALA A 77 9.95 1.67 -16.23
CA ALA A 77 10.85 2.71 -15.75
C ALA A 77 10.19 4.10 -15.75
N MET A 78 10.36 4.81 -14.64
CA MET A 78 9.90 6.19 -14.52
C MET A 78 10.85 7.15 -15.23
N THR A 79 10.31 8.29 -15.60
CA THR A 79 11.06 9.42 -16.15
C THR A 79 10.83 10.68 -15.30
N PRO A 80 11.67 11.72 -15.37
CA PRO A 80 11.45 12.95 -14.60
C PRO A 80 10.05 13.54 -14.73
N PRO A 81 9.43 13.61 -15.93
CA PRO A 81 8.04 14.06 -16.06
C PRO A 81 7.04 13.18 -15.32
N CYS A 82 7.28 11.86 -15.23
CA CYS A 82 6.40 10.96 -14.47
C CYS A 82 6.46 11.26 -12.98
N VAL A 83 7.66 11.46 -12.44
CA VAL A 83 7.86 11.78 -11.01
C VAL A 83 7.19 13.12 -10.67
N ALA A 84 7.40 14.15 -11.49
CA ALA A 84 6.78 15.46 -11.29
C ALA A 84 5.26 15.36 -11.26
N ARG A 85 4.66 14.64 -12.21
CA ARG A 85 3.21 14.45 -12.28
C ARG A 85 2.66 13.60 -11.14
N PHE A 86 3.43 12.64 -10.67
CA PHE A 86 3.04 11.89 -9.49
C PHE A 86 2.97 12.77 -8.23
N ALA A 87 3.84 13.76 -8.14
CA ALA A 87 3.88 14.71 -7.03
C ALA A 87 2.78 15.78 -7.10
N GLU A 88 2.19 16.02 -8.29
CA GLU A 88 1.14 17.02 -8.48
C GLU A 88 -0.23 16.48 -8.05
N PRO A 89 -0.87 17.08 -7.05
CA PRO A 89 -2.07 16.50 -6.45
C PRO A 89 -3.31 16.48 -7.35
N HIS A 90 -3.36 17.15 -8.50
CA HIS A 90 -4.64 17.44 -9.17
C HIS A 90 -4.66 17.49 -10.69
N ASP A 91 -3.63 17.13 -11.42
CA ASP A 91 -3.75 17.10 -12.86
C ASP A 91 -4.36 15.79 -13.37
N SER A 92 -5.71 15.80 -13.41
CA SER A 92 -6.51 14.67 -13.86
C SER A 92 -6.53 14.48 -15.39
N THR A 93 -6.14 15.48 -16.16
CA THR A 93 -6.39 15.51 -17.61
C THR A 93 -5.33 14.81 -18.44
N SER A 94 -4.22 14.50 -17.85
CA SER A 94 -3.09 13.84 -18.51
C SER A 94 -2.50 12.76 -17.65
N ALA A 95 -3.30 11.74 -17.29
CA ALA A 95 -2.72 10.54 -16.70
C ALA A 95 -1.93 9.82 -17.80
N PRO A 96 -0.62 10.02 -17.92
CA PRO A 96 0.17 9.15 -18.76
C PRO A 96 0.18 7.78 -18.13
N ALA A 97 0.32 6.76 -18.93
CA ALA A 97 0.47 5.37 -18.51
C ALA A 97 1.50 5.16 -17.38
N CYS A 98 2.39 6.11 -17.19
CA CYS A 98 3.42 6.10 -16.16
C CYS A 98 2.95 6.21 -14.70
N CYS A 99 1.67 6.36 -14.43
CA CYS A 99 1.18 6.40 -13.04
C CYS A 99 0.59 5.07 -12.55
N ASN A 100 0.60 4.03 -13.37
CA ASN A 100 -0.17 2.81 -13.14
C ASN A 100 0.64 1.51 -13.03
N ASP A 101 1.95 1.51 -13.21
CA ASP A 101 2.74 0.28 -13.31
C ASP A 101 3.73 0.08 -12.16
N GLY A 102 3.21 0.05 -10.92
CA GLY A 102 4.03 -0.27 -9.75
C GLY A 102 5.02 0.84 -9.36
N HIS A 103 4.75 2.08 -9.71
CA HIS A 103 5.59 3.22 -9.34
C HIS A 103 5.68 3.44 -7.83
N SER A 104 4.82 2.77 -7.05
CA SER A 104 4.86 2.70 -5.59
C SER A 104 6.25 2.34 -5.07
N THR A 105 6.96 1.40 -5.69
CA THR A 105 8.32 1.00 -5.29
C THR A 105 9.27 2.18 -5.14
N TYR A 106 9.26 3.12 -6.09
CA TYR A 106 10.10 4.31 -6.04
C TYR A 106 9.75 5.20 -4.84
N PHE A 107 8.45 5.40 -4.57
CA PHE A 107 7.99 6.25 -3.48
C PHE A 107 8.18 5.60 -2.11
N TRP A 108 7.99 4.29 -2.01
CA TRP A 108 8.33 3.56 -0.79
C TRP A 108 9.82 3.69 -0.47
N ALA A 109 10.69 3.45 -1.45
CA ALA A 109 12.13 3.57 -1.29
C ALA A 109 12.59 4.98 -0.91
N GLY A 110 11.95 6.02 -1.50
CA GLY A 110 12.19 7.43 -1.17
C GLY A 110 11.82 7.84 0.24
N SER A 111 11.07 7.01 0.97
CA SER A 111 10.71 7.26 2.38
C SER A 111 11.90 7.11 3.35
N GLY A 112 12.97 6.45 2.94
CA GLY A 112 14.11 6.09 3.80
C GLY A 112 13.85 4.92 4.74
N LEU A 113 12.65 4.31 4.70
CA LEU A 113 12.32 3.09 5.43
C LEU A 113 12.88 1.88 4.72
N GLU A 114 13.03 0.75 5.41
CA GLU A 114 13.45 -0.51 4.80
C GLU A 114 12.33 -1.06 3.90
N VAL A 115 12.63 -1.27 2.63
CA VAL A 115 11.65 -1.68 1.62
C VAL A 115 12.09 -2.99 0.98
N HIS A 116 11.25 -4.00 1.07
CA HIS A 116 11.39 -5.26 0.35
C HIS A 116 10.33 -5.29 -0.76
N SER A 117 10.76 -5.14 -2.01
CA SER A 117 9.87 -5.19 -3.18
C SER A 117 10.05 -6.52 -3.90
N VAL A 118 8.93 -7.21 -4.11
CA VAL A 118 8.88 -8.60 -4.59
C VAL A 118 8.05 -8.69 -5.85
N ASP A 119 8.61 -9.28 -6.90
CA ASP A 119 7.88 -9.54 -8.14
C ASP A 119 8.39 -10.82 -8.81
N ILE A 120 7.49 -11.51 -9.51
CA ILE A 120 7.82 -12.69 -10.30
C ILE A 120 8.47 -12.34 -11.64
N ASP A 121 8.25 -11.13 -12.14
CA ASP A 121 8.79 -10.66 -13.40
C ASP A 121 10.25 -10.18 -13.23
N GLU A 122 11.19 -10.92 -13.80
CA GLU A 122 12.62 -10.59 -13.72
C GLU A 122 12.98 -9.22 -14.31
N ARG A 123 12.15 -8.68 -15.21
CA ARG A 123 12.37 -7.37 -15.83
C ARG A 123 12.28 -6.22 -14.83
N CYS A 124 11.52 -6.37 -13.75
CA CYS A 124 11.34 -5.33 -12.75
C CYS A 124 12.66 -4.77 -12.20
N ARG A 125 13.68 -5.61 -12.04
CA ARG A 125 15.01 -5.16 -11.62
C ARG A 125 15.60 -4.13 -12.60
N GLY A 126 15.57 -4.45 -13.89
CA GLY A 126 16.07 -3.54 -14.92
C GLY A 126 15.28 -2.24 -15.01
N GLU A 127 13.97 -2.30 -14.84
CA GLU A 127 13.09 -1.13 -14.87
C GLU A 127 13.34 -0.21 -13.66
N ILE A 128 13.57 -0.76 -12.48
CA ILE A 128 13.94 -0.02 -11.28
C ILE A 128 15.30 0.67 -11.47
N GLU A 129 16.32 -0.07 -11.90
CA GLU A 129 17.63 0.50 -12.16
C GLU A 129 17.58 1.60 -13.24
N GLN A 130 16.76 1.40 -14.28
CA GLN A 130 16.56 2.39 -15.32
C GLN A 130 15.85 3.65 -14.79
N THR A 131 14.89 3.48 -13.88
CA THR A 131 14.21 4.59 -13.18
C THR A 131 15.25 5.49 -12.50
N TYR A 132 16.08 4.94 -11.65
CA TYR A 132 17.09 5.72 -10.94
C TYR A 132 18.13 6.35 -11.87
N ARG A 133 18.54 5.65 -12.95
CA ARG A 133 19.39 6.24 -14.00
C ARG A 133 18.72 7.42 -14.68
N ASN A 134 17.43 7.30 -15.04
CA ASN A 134 16.66 8.38 -15.68
C ASN A 134 16.56 9.64 -14.81
N LEU A 135 16.52 9.44 -13.50
CA LEU A 135 16.40 10.52 -12.51
C LEU A 135 17.77 11.08 -12.07
N GLY A 136 18.87 10.46 -12.49
CA GLY A 136 20.22 10.82 -12.04
C GLY A 136 20.49 10.50 -10.59
N GLU A 137 19.79 9.51 -10.03
CA GLU A 137 19.88 9.09 -8.62
C GLU A 137 20.47 7.69 -8.51
N PRO A 138 21.19 7.35 -7.45
CA PRO A 138 21.57 5.98 -7.15
C PRO A 138 20.37 5.19 -6.65
N VAL A 139 20.33 3.89 -6.93
CA VAL A 139 19.36 2.99 -6.26
C VAL A 139 19.64 3.03 -4.75
N PRO A 140 18.64 3.39 -3.92
CA PRO A 140 18.88 3.58 -2.49
C PRO A 140 19.17 2.25 -1.77
N ALA A 141 20.05 2.29 -0.79
CA ALA A 141 20.50 1.10 -0.06
C ALA A 141 19.40 0.43 0.78
N ASN A 142 18.34 1.16 1.11
CA ASN A 142 17.17 0.66 1.85
C ASN A 142 16.16 -0.08 0.96
N LEU A 143 16.38 -0.16 -0.37
CA LEU A 143 15.54 -0.92 -1.29
C LEU A 143 16.15 -2.30 -1.57
N HIS A 144 15.46 -3.34 -1.13
CA HIS A 144 15.82 -4.73 -1.33
C HIS A 144 14.90 -5.36 -2.39
N LEU A 145 15.48 -5.69 -3.55
CA LEU A 145 14.74 -6.26 -4.67
C LEU A 145 14.80 -7.79 -4.64
N HIS A 146 13.65 -8.41 -4.52
CA HIS A 146 13.45 -9.86 -4.57
C HIS A 146 12.78 -10.24 -5.90
N VAL A 147 13.59 -10.27 -6.96
CA VAL A 147 13.15 -10.45 -8.34
C VAL A 147 14.11 -11.40 -9.07
N PRO A 148 13.63 -12.49 -9.72
CA PRO A 148 12.26 -12.99 -9.67
C PRO A 148 11.96 -13.76 -8.39
N ALA A 149 10.79 -13.51 -7.77
CA ALA A 149 10.32 -14.27 -6.64
C ALA A 149 8.78 -14.32 -6.59
N ASN A 150 8.23 -15.44 -6.15
CA ASN A 150 6.81 -15.54 -5.86
C ASN A 150 6.50 -14.79 -4.57
N GLY A 151 5.55 -13.86 -4.58
CA GLY A 151 5.23 -13.02 -3.43
C GLY A 151 4.74 -13.81 -2.22
N ILE A 152 3.92 -14.85 -2.42
CA ILE A 152 3.39 -15.69 -1.33
C ILE A 152 4.52 -16.48 -0.68
N ASP A 153 5.39 -17.12 -1.48
CA ASP A 153 6.53 -17.90 -0.97
C ASP A 153 7.52 -17.00 -0.24
N PHE A 154 7.77 -15.80 -0.77
CA PHE A 154 8.61 -14.81 -0.12
C PHE A 154 8.06 -14.42 1.25
N LEU A 155 6.77 -14.08 1.34
CA LEU A 155 6.11 -13.70 2.59
C LEU A 155 6.13 -14.82 3.62
N ALA A 156 5.88 -16.05 3.21
CA ALA A 156 5.97 -17.23 4.09
C ALA A 156 7.37 -17.43 4.66
N GLY A 157 8.41 -17.15 3.87
CA GLY A 157 9.84 -17.28 4.24
C GLY A 157 10.43 -16.01 4.89
N PHE A 158 9.72 -14.89 4.92
CA PHE A 158 10.25 -13.63 5.41
C PHE A 158 10.61 -13.72 6.89
N ALA A 159 11.87 -13.40 7.23
CA ALA A 159 12.37 -13.53 8.61
C ALA A 159 12.16 -12.27 9.46
N GLY A 160 11.88 -11.12 8.83
CA GLY A 160 11.71 -9.82 9.50
C GLY A 160 10.31 -9.62 10.08
N THR A 161 10.09 -8.43 10.62
CA THR A 161 8.76 -7.93 11.04
C THR A 161 8.26 -6.98 9.97
N ILE A 162 6.99 -7.08 9.62
CA ILE A 162 6.34 -6.25 8.59
C ILE A 162 5.47 -5.20 9.28
N ASP A 163 5.79 -3.93 9.09
CA ASP A 163 5.00 -2.81 9.61
C ASP A 163 3.97 -2.32 8.59
N LEU A 164 4.30 -2.41 7.29
CA LEU A 164 3.36 -2.20 6.19
C LEU A 164 3.47 -3.36 5.20
N LEU A 165 2.37 -4.05 4.98
CA LEU A 165 2.18 -4.97 3.87
C LEU A 165 1.41 -4.25 2.76
N TYR A 166 2.06 -4.06 1.60
CA TYR A 166 1.44 -3.48 0.41
C TYR A 166 1.23 -4.56 -0.64
N LEU A 167 -0.01 -4.74 -1.06
CA LEU A 167 -0.44 -5.80 -1.97
C LEU A 167 -0.92 -5.19 -3.29
N ASP A 168 -0.09 -5.30 -4.33
CA ASP A 168 -0.36 -4.84 -5.70
C ASP A 168 0.02 -5.90 -6.75
N GLY A 169 0.31 -7.11 -6.34
CA GLY A 169 0.54 -8.24 -7.23
C GLY A 169 -0.74 -8.71 -7.93
N TRP A 170 -0.60 -9.65 -8.85
CA TRP A 170 -1.70 -10.32 -9.55
C TRP A 170 -2.74 -9.36 -10.12
N ASP A 171 -2.53 -8.97 -11.38
CA ASP A 171 -3.38 -8.03 -12.08
C ASP A 171 -4.83 -8.50 -12.12
N LYS A 172 -5.73 -7.54 -11.98
CA LYS A 172 -7.16 -7.76 -12.17
C LYS A 172 -7.43 -8.40 -13.53
N GLY A 173 -8.32 -9.40 -13.54
CA GLY A 173 -8.62 -10.21 -14.72
C GLY A 173 -7.75 -11.46 -14.85
N THR A 174 -6.69 -11.58 -14.05
CA THR A 174 -5.97 -12.84 -13.88
C THR A 174 -6.81 -13.79 -13.02
N CYS A 175 -6.95 -15.04 -13.44
CA CYS A 175 -7.73 -16.01 -12.68
C CYS A 175 -7.20 -16.13 -11.25
N GLY A 176 -8.08 -15.97 -10.25
CA GLY A 176 -7.74 -16.12 -8.85
C GLY A 176 -6.98 -14.92 -8.25
N TYR A 177 -7.04 -13.74 -8.85
CA TYR A 177 -6.31 -12.57 -8.33
C TYR A 177 -6.72 -12.20 -6.89
N ALA A 178 -8.00 -12.27 -6.55
CA ALA A 178 -8.48 -11.94 -5.21
C ALA A 178 -8.06 -13.01 -4.17
N GLU A 179 -8.10 -14.28 -4.55
CA GLU A 179 -7.63 -15.41 -3.74
C GLU A 179 -6.13 -15.27 -3.45
N ARG A 180 -5.34 -14.86 -4.44
CA ARG A 180 -3.89 -14.66 -4.27
C ARG A 180 -3.57 -13.53 -3.28
N HIS A 181 -4.36 -12.44 -3.27
CA HIS A 181 -4.18 -11.39 -2.28
C HIS A 181 -4.52 -11.87 -0.86
N LEU A 182 -5.55 -12.69 -0.71
CA LEU A 182 -5.86 -13.32 0.57
C LEU A 182 -4.74 -14.30 1.00
N GLU A 183 -4.27 -15.18 0.10
CA GLU A 183 -3.15 -16.11 0.36
C GLU A 183 -1.88 -15.35 0.77
N ALA A 184 -1.56 -14.24 0.10
CA ALA A 184 -0.40 -13.41 0.43
C ALA A 184 -0.52 -12.80 1.83
N PHE A 185 -1.69 -12.29 2.18
CA PHE A 185 -1.94 -11.79 3.53
C PHE A 185 -1.78 -12.90 4.58
N GLU A 186 -2.34 -14.08 4.34
CA GLU A 186 -2.21 -15.23 5.27
C GLU A 186 -0.74 -15.66 5.44
N ALA A 187 0.04 -15.65 4.36
CA ALA A 187 1.47 -15.94 4.40
C ALA A 187 2.26 -14.89 5.22
N ALA A 188 1.89 -13.61 5.11
CA ALA A 188 2.52 -12.53 5.84
C ALA A 188 2.12 -12.46 7.32
N ARG A 189 0.93 -12.96 7.67
CA ARG A 189 0.29 -12.82 8.99
C ARG A 189 1.23 -13.12 10.19
N PRO A 190 2.05 -14.19 10.19
CA PRO A 190 2.95 -14.48 11.31
C PRO A 190 4.06 -13.44 11.50
N ARG A 191 4.28 -12.59 10.51
CA ARG A 191 5.35 -11.58 10.48
C ARG A 191 4.87 -10.16 10.68
N LEU A 192 3.56 -9.93 10.68
CA LEU A 192 3.00 -8.61 10.91
C LEU A 192 3.35 -8.11 12.30
N ALA A 193 3.77 -6.85 12.40
CA ALA A 193 4.03 -6.17 13.67
C ALA A 193 2.77 -6.16 14.55
N SER A 194 2.94 -5.94 15.84
CA SER A 194 1.80 -5.84 16.77
C SER A 194 0.82 -4.72 16.38
N ARG A 195 1.32 -3.65 15.75
CA ARG A 195 0.55 -2.61 15.06
C ARG A 195 1.14 -2.48 13.67
N HIS A 196 0.32 -2.64 12.67
CA HIS A 196 0.77 -2.67 11.28
C HIS A 196 -0.32 -2.14 10.35
N LEU A 197 0.10 -1.82 9.15
CA LEU A 197 -0.81 -1.46 8.07
C LEU A 197 -0.86 -2.58 7.03
N VAL A 198 -2.05 -2.78 6.47
CA VAL A 198 -2.26 -3.56 5.25
C VAL A 198 -2.87 -2.63 4.23
N SER A 199 -2.19 -2.43 3.12
CA SER A 199 -2.66 -1.61 2.00
C SER A 199 -2.83 -2.50 0.77
N ILE A 200 -3.97 -2.38 0.11
CA ILE A 200 -4.32 -3.16 -1.08
C ILE A 200 -4.61 -2.17 -2.20
N ASP A 201 -3.98 -2.35 -3.35
CA ASP A 201 -4.21 -1.50 -4.52
C ASP A 201 -5.42 -1.98 -5.34
N ASP A 202 -5.86 -1.18 -6.30
CA ASP A 202 -6.94 -1.52 -7.23
C ASP A 202 -8.23 -2.00 -6.54
N THR A 203 -8.65 -1.30 -5.49
CA THR A 203 -9.85 -1.68 -4.71
C THR A 203 -11.12 -0.95 -5.15
N ASP A 204 -11.02 0.02 -6.05
CA ASP A 204 -12.11 0.87 -6.52
C ASP A 204 -12.77 0.38 -7.82
N PHE A 205 -12.54 -0.87 -8.20
CA PHE A 205 -13.17 -1.42 -9.40
C PHE A 205 -14.62 -1.81 -9.15
N ASP A 206 -15.50 -1.16 -9.91
CA ASP A 206 -16.93 -1.50 -9.97
C ASP A 206 -17.16 -2.61 -11.01
N THR A 207 -16.79 -3.84 -10.67
CA THR A 207 -17.03 -5.02 -11.50
C THR A 207 -17.67 -6.12 -10.65
N PRO A 208 -18.37 -7.08 -11.29
CA PRO A 208 -18.99 -8.19 -10.57
C PRO A 208 -18.01 -8.98 -9.68
N GLU A 209 -16.73 -9.05 -10.10
CA GLU A 209 -15.66 -9.75 -9.37
C GLU A 209 -15.08 -8.88 -8.23
N GLY A 210 -15.34 -7.56 -8.24
CA GLY A 210 -14.83 -6.62 -7.27
C GLY A 210 -13.37 -6.23 -7.51
N GLY A 211 -12.79 -5.50 -6.54
CA GLY A 211 -11.37 -5.12 -6.51
C GLY A 211 -10.47 -6.25 -6.02
N LYS A 212 -9.16 -5.99 -5.99
CA LYS A 212 -8.16 -6.93 -5.47
C LYS A 212 -8.41 -7.32 -4.01
N ASP A 213 -9.14 -6.48 -3.27
CA ASP A 213 -9.48 -6.65 -1.86
C ASP A 213 -10.78 -7.43 -1.60
N SER A 214 -11.50 -7.86 -2.64
CA SER A 214 -12.88 -8.38 -2.53
C SER A 214 -13.01 -9.57 -1.57
N LEU A 215 -12.02 -10.44 -1.48
CA LEU A 215 -11.98 -11.55 -0.51
C LEU A 215 -11.26 -11.18 0.79
N LEU A 216 -10.26 -10.31 0.74
CA LEU A 216 -9.44 -9.96 1.89
C LEU A 216 -10.15 -8.96 2.82
N THR A 217 -10.83 -7.95 2.29
CA THR A 217 -11.54 -6.93 3.08
C THR A 217 -12.54 -7.54 4.08
N PRO A 218 -13.43 -8.49 3.73
CA PRO A 218 -14.32 -9.13 4.70
C PRO A 218 -13.58 -9.84 5.83
N VAL A 219 -12.45 -10.48 5.54
CA VAL A 219 -11.61 -11.16 6.53
C VAL A 219 -11.00 -10.16 7.50
N LEU A 220 -10.39 -9.09 6.98
CA LEU A 220 -9.78 -8.05 7.82
C LEU A 220 -10.81 -7.39 8.74
N LEU A 221 -11.99 -7.05 8.24
CA LEU A 221 -13.07 -6.48 9.04
C LEU A 221 -13.55 -7.44 10.13
N ALA A 222 -13.74 -8.71 9.81
CA ALA A 222 -14.13 -9.74 10.78
C ALA A 222 -13.07 -9.94 11.88
N GLU A 223 -11.81 -9.68 11.57
CA GLU A 223 -10.69 -9.76 12.49
C GLU A 223 -10.45 -8.48 13.29
N GLY A 224 -11.28 -7.46 13.12
CA GLY A 224 -11.21 -6.21 13.88
C GLY A 224 -10.18 -5.21 13.34
N TYR A 225 -9.73 -5.37 12.09
CA TYR A 225 -8.95 -4.33 11.44
C TYR A 225 -9.81 -3.08 11.19
N VAL A 226 -9.19 -1.93 11.33
CA VAL A 226 -9.89 -0.65 11.15
C VAL A 226 -9.54 -0.08 9.77
N PRO A 227 -10.51 0.11 8.86
CA PRO A 227 -10.26 0.77 7.60
C PRO A 227 -9.94 2.25 7.83
N LEU A 228 -8.81 2.72 7.35
CA LEU A 228 -8.36 4.11 7.46
C LEU A 228 -8.58 4.90 6.18
N LEU A 229 -8.29 4.28 5.03
CA LEU A 229 -8.49 4.86 3.71
C LEU A 229 -9.27 3.88 2.86
N ARG A 230 -10.10 4.40 1.97
CA ARG A 230 -10.88 3.58 1.03
C ARG A 230 -11.07 4.32 -0.29
N GLY A 231 -10.74 3.66 -1.39
CA GLY A 231 -10.84 4.20 -2.74
C GLY A 231 -9.96 3.42 -3.69
N ARG A 232 -9.07 4.07 -4.44
CA ARG A 232 -8.08 3.38 -5.28
C ARG A 232 -7.29 2.34 -4.48
N GLN A 233 -6.88 2.71 -3.28
CA GLN A 233 -6.29 1.80 -2.31
C GLN A 233 -7.17 1.73 -1.07
N THR A 234 -7.28 0.55 -0.50
CA THR A 234 -7.87 0.38 0.82
C THR A 234 -6.75 0.10 1.82
N VAL A 235 -6.68 0.91 2.88
CA VAL A 235 -5.65 0.80 3.91
C VAL A 235 -6.29 0.47 5.24
N PHE A 236 -5.81 -0.58 5.87
CA PHE A 236 -6.29 -1.07 7.15
C PHE A 236 -5.21 -0.94 8.22
N LEU A 237 -5.63 -0.61 9.44
CA LEU A 237 -4.81 -0.69 10.64
C LEU A 237 -5.16 -1.97 11.41
N GLY A 238 -4.17 -2.83 11.60
CA GLY A 238 -4.23 -4.03 12.42
C GLY A 238 -3.63 -3.84 13.82
N GLY A 239 -3.96 -4.74 14.75
CA GLY A 239 -3.41 -4.76 16.10
C GLY A 239 -3.93 -3.65 17.03
N VAL A 240 -5.04 -3.02 16.71
CA VAL A 240 -5.65 -1.95 17.53
C VAL A 240 -6.39 -2.54 18.73
N PHE A 241 -7.05 -3.66 18.51
CA PHE A 241 -7.78 -4.37 19.54
C PHE A 241 -7.12 -5.71 19.82
N ASP A 242 -6.77 -5.98 21.07
CA ASP A 242 -6.38 -7.32 21.49
C ASP A 242 -7.59 -8.25 21.26
N ARG A 243 -7.38 -9.32 20.50
CA ARG A 243 -8.35 -10.42 20.52
C ARG A 243 -8.40 -10.94 21.96
N GLN A 244 -9.47 -10.65 22.68
CA GLN A 244 -9.75 -11.39 23.91
C GLN A 244 -9.98 -12.85 23.48
N ASN A 245 -8.95 -13.67 23.71
CA ASN A 245 -9.09 -15.12 23.67
C ASN A 245 -9.95 -15.60 24.86
#